data_68760cf3d8ed1dbf55ac6d71060e4e7e
#
_entry.id   68760cf3d8ed1dbf55ac6d71060e4e7e
#
_cell.length_a   1.000
_cell.length_b   1.000
_cell.length_c   1.000
_cell.angle_alpha   90.00
_cell.angle_beta   90.00
_cell.angle_gamma   90.00
#
_symmetry.space_group_name_H-M   'P 1'
#
loop_
_entity.id
_entity.type
_entity.pdbx_description
1 polymer ?
#
loop_
_entity_poly.entity_id
_entity_poly.type
_entity_poly.pdbx_seq_one_letter_code
_entity_poly.pdbx_strand_id
1 'polypeptide(L)'
;AGDYTVECAATSAKEQLSTALNVKILGTYGLDLSTTDGRLSFDAFANKESSVTLKLTNSGNIALENISLTSSAPAGWEVSFDSSVIDALEPGASKEVVAHVVPGKDSLTGDYVTIMSASCDNQSAQASFRITVKTQTGWGIFALVIIIAVAAGLYGVMKKYGRR
;
A
#
# COMPACT_ATOMS: atom_id res chain seq x y z
N ALA A 1 24.61 8.84 12.21
CA ALA A 1 25.82 9.13 11.45
C ALA A 1 26.49 10.38 12.00
N GLY A 2 27.82 10.45 11.97
CA GLY A 2 28.55 11.61 12.46
C GLY A 2 30.01 11.31 12.72
N ASP A 3 30.76 12.37 12.99
CA ASP A 3 32.17 12.30 13.41
C ASP A 3 32.25 12.39 14.93
N TYR A 4 32.91 11.42 15.54
CA TYR A 4 33.05 11.31 17.00
C TYR A 4 34.52 11.25 17.35
N THR A 5 34.92 11.92 18.45
CA THR A 5 36.27 11.81 19.02
C THR A 5 36.19 11.03 20.31
N VAL A 6 36.89 9.91 20.37
CA VAL A 6 37.01 9.07 21.57
C VAL A 6 38.39 9.28 22.16
N GLU A 7 38.47 9.81 23.38
CA GLU A 7 39.72 9.93 24.12
C GLU A 7 40.05 8.60 24.82
N CYS A 8 41.18 8.04 24.46
CA CYS A 8 41.74 6.86 25.12
C CYS A 8 42.86 7.29 26.04
N ALA A 9 42.70 7.10 27.36
CA ALA A 9 43.70 7.41 28.33
C ALA A 9 44.25 6.13 29.00
N ALA A 10 45.57 6.00 29.04
CA ALA A 10 46.26 4.95 29.78
C ALA A 10 47.00 5.60 30.96
N THR A 11 46.71 5.14 32.17
CA THR A 11 47.30 5.68 33.39
C THR A 11 48.12 4.60 34.12
N SER A 12 49.37 4.90 34.41
CA SER A 12 50.22 4.08 35.27
C SER A 12 50.59 4.86 36.52
N ALA A 13 51.25 4.22 37.48
CA ALA A 13 51.67 4.89 38.74
C ALA A 13 52.66 6.05 38.53
N LYS A 14 53.23 6.18 37.33
CA LYS A 14 54.26 7.19 37.01
C LYS A 14 53.97 8.06 35.80
N GLU A 15 53.09 7.61 34.93
CA GLU A 15 52.80 8.28 33.65
C GLU A 15 51.33 8.18 33.27
N GLN A 16 50.85 9.22 32.64
CA GLN A 16 49.54 9.26 32.02
C GLN A 16 49.72 9.66 30.55
N LEU A 17 49.21 8.83 29.67
CA LEU A 17 49.19 9.08 28.22
C LEU A 17 47.75 9.10 27.72
N SER A 18 47.41 10.11 26.94
CA SER A 18 46.12 10.19 26.28
C SER A 18 46.29 10.35 24.78
N THR A 19 45.42 9.73 24.02
CA THR A 19 45.31 9.88 22.56
C THR A 19 43.87 10.01 22.14
N ALA A 20 43.60 10.83 21.16
CA ALA A 20 42.28 11.01 20.58
C ALA A 20 42.13 10.14 19.33
N LEU A 21 41.08 9.32 19.29
CA LEU A 21 40.66 8.54 18.13
C LEU A 21 39.50 9.25 17.46
N ASN A 22 39.62 9.59 16.20
CA ASN A 22 38.53 10.11 15.40
C ASN A 22 37.79 8.94 14.73
N VAL A 23 36.54 8.74 15.12
CA VAL A 23 35.67 7.67 14.61
C VAL A 23 34.59 8.32 13.75
N LYS A 24 34.53 7.94 12.50
CA LYS A 24 33.48 8.37 11.59
C LYS A 24 32.42 7.27 11.44
N ILE A 25 31.21 7.53 11.96
CA ILE A 25 30.07 6.63 11.79
C ILE A 25 29.36 7.01 10.48
N LEU A 26 29.46 6.15 9.48
CA LEU A 26 28.77 6.29 8.21
C LEU A 26 27.29 5.94 8.40
N GLY A 27 26.44 6.74 7.77
CA GLY A 27 25.00 6.46 7.76
C GLY A 27 24.62 5.43 6.73
N THR A 28 23.54 4.73 7.02
CA THR A 28 22.91 3.76 6.13
C THR A 28 21.50 4.26 5.81
N TYR A 29 21.19 4.34 4.54
CA TYR A 29 19.83 4.61 4.07
C TYR A 29 19.06 3.30 4.01
N GLY A 30 17.79 3.31 4.38
CA GLY A 30 16.89 2.18 4.27
C GLY A 30 15.45 2.67 4.15
N LEU A 31 14.74 2.21 3.15
CA LEU A 31 13.32 2.52 2.94
C LEU A 31 12.58 1.22 2.68
N ASP A 32 11.54 0.96 3.45
CA ASP A 32 10.66 -0.17 3.28
C ASP A 32 9.24 0.31 2.98
N LEU A 33 8.58 -0.38 2.05
CA LEU A 33 7.20 -0.15 1.67
C LEU A 33 6.39 -1.43 1.87
N SER A 34 5.37 -1.37 2.70
CA SER A 34 4.46 -2.48 2.98
C SER A 34 3.04 -1.94 3.23
N THR A 35 2.14 -2.78 3.71
CA THR A 35 0.84 -2.38 4.24
C THR A 35 0.83 -2.49 5.75
N THR A 36 -0.13 -1.87 6.41
CA THR A 36 -0.28 -1.93 7.88
C THR A 36 -0.60 -3.33 8.38
N ASP A 37 -1.26 -4.15 7.57
CA ASP A 37 -1.63 -5.54 7.87
C ASP A 37 -0.69 -6.58 7.23
N GLY A 38 0.33 -6.14 6.48
CA GLY A 38 1.28 -6.99 5.76
C GLY A 38 0.69 -7.71 4.53
N ARG A 39 -0.55 -7.42 4.15
CA ARG A 39 -1.20 -8.04 2.99
C ARG A 39 -0.94 -7.23 1.73
N LEU A 40 -0.39 -7.89 0.72
CA LEU A 40 -0.18 -7.32 -0.61
C LEU A 40 -1.25 -7.79 -1.62
N SER A 41 -2.47 -8.02 -1.13
CA SER A 41 -3.59 -8.41 -1.98
C SER A 41 -4.91 -7.90 -1.42
N PHE A 42 -5.80 -7.43 -2.31
CA PHE A 42 -7.16 -7.02 -1.97
C PHE A 42 -8.12 -7.18 -3.15
N ASP A 43 -9.41 -7.16 -2.83
CA ASP A 43 -10.48 -7.24 -3.83
C ASP A 43 -10.88 -5.84 -4.31
N ALA A 44 -11.20 -5.72 -5.58
CA ALA A 44 -11.70 -4.49 -6.18
C ALA A 44 -12.87 -4.78 -7.14
N PHE A 45 -13.59 -3.74 -7.51
CA PHE A 45 -14.66 -3.81 -8.51
C PHE A 45 -14.38 -2.83 -9.64
N ALA A 46 -14.68 -3.20 -10.88
CA ALA A 46 -14.53 -2.31 -12.02
C ALA A 46 -15.27 -0.98 -11.78
N ASN A 47 -14.61 0.14 -12.12
CA ASN A 47 -15.12 1.50 -11.96
C ASN A 47 -15.55 1.87 -10.53
N LYS A 48 -14.97 1.21 -9.52
CA LYS A 48 -15.15 1.55 -8.10
C LYS A 48 -13.81 1.71 -7.41
N GLU A 49 -13.75 2.71 -6.57
CA GLU A 49 -12.59 2.96 -5.73
C GLU A 49 -12.45 1.88 -4.65
N SER A 50 -11.23 1.45 -4.47
CA SER A 50 -10.78 0.60 -3.37
C SER A 50 -9.56 1.26 -2.75
N SER A 51 -9.49 1.32 -1.43
CA SER A 51 -8.40 1.97 -0.72
C SER A 51 -7.53 0.96 0.00
N VAL A 52 -6.23 1.19 0.01
CA VAL A 52 -5.26 0.40 0.77
C VAL A 52 -4.31 1.33 1.52
N THR A 53 -4.06 1.04 2.80
CA THR A 53 -3.13 1.84 3.61
C THR A 53 -1.73 1.28 3.46
N LEU A 54 -0.87 2.08 2.83
CA LEU A 54 0.57 1.84 2.71
C LEU A 54 1.26 2.29 3.99
N LYS A 55 2.27 1.55 4.40
CA LYS A 55 3.18 1.89 5.48
C LYS A 55 4.59 2.00 4.93
N LEU A 56 5.13 3.21 4.97
CA LEU A 56 6.53 3.47 4.69
C LEU A 56 7.31 3.46 6.00
N THR A 57 8.46 2.82 6.01
CA THR A 57 9.33 2.74 7.20
C THR A 57 10.75 3.08 6.79
N ASN A 58 11.37 4.00 7.52
CA ASN A 58 12.80 4.25 7.39
C ASN A 58 13.55 3.22 8.26
N SER A 59 14.09 2.20 7.64
CA SER A 59 14.91 1.16 8.28
C SER A 59 16.40 1.53 8.41
N GLY A 60 16.76 2.68 7.88
CA GLY A 60 18.12 3.23 8.00
C GLY A 60 18.35 4.01 9.29
N ASN A 61 19.52 4.63 9.38
CA ASN A 61 19.92 5.50 10.50
C ASN A 61 20.15 6.97 10.07
N ILE A 62 19.73 7.32 8.85
CA ILE A 62 19.70 8.69 8.32
C ILE A 62 18.26 9.04 7.98
N ALA A 63 17.85 10.28 8.22
CA ALA A 63 16.56 10.79 7.78
C ALA A 63 16.47 10.74 6.25
N LEU A 64 15.29 10.32 5.74
CA LEU A 64 14.97 10.36 4.33
C LEU A 64 14.12 11.58 4.06
N GLU A 65 14.44 12.30 2.98
CA GLU A 65 13.74 13.53 2.60
C GLU A 65 13.15 13.38 1.20
N ASN A 66 12.06 14.13 0.93
CA ASN A 66 11.41 14.19 -0.38
C ASN A 66 11.05 12.82 -0.96
N ILE A 67 10.44 11.95 -0.15
CA ILE A 67 10.02 10.63 -0.59
C ILE A 67 8.80 10.78 -1.49
N SER A 68 8.94 10.46 -2.78
CA SER A 68 7.85 10.49 -3.75
C SER A 68 7.22 9.11 -3.93
N LEU A 69 5.88 9.08 -3.97
CA LEU A 69 5.08 7.88 -4.21
C LEU A 69 4.63 7.86 -5.67
N THR A 70 4.81 6.74 -6.33
CA THR A 70 4.40 6.50 -7.70
C THR A 70 3.75 5.12 -7.82
N SER A 71 3.01 4.92 -8.90
CA SER A 71 2.38 3.63 -9.19
C SER A 71 2.53 3.24 -10.65
N SER A 72 2.59 1.94 -10.89
CA SER A 72 2.48 1.34 -12.22
C SER A 72 1.33 0.34 -12.19
N ALA A 73 0.24 0.67 -12.86
CA ALA A 73 -1.01 -0.08 -12.89
C ALA A 73 -1.36 -0.51 -14.32
N PRO A 74 -2.28 -1.48 -14.50
CA PRO A 74 -2.79 -1.87 -15.81
C PRO A 74 -3.41 -0.69 -16.58
N ALA A 75 -3.46 -0.79 -17.89
CA ALA A 75 -4.02 0.27 -18.74
C ALA A 75 -5.48 0.58 -18.36
N GLY A 76 -5.81 1.85 -18.28
CA GLY A 76 -7.14 2.33 -17.93
C GLY A 76 -7.48 2.31 -16.44
N TRP A 77 -6.53 1.91 -15.59
CA TRP A 77 -6.66 2.02 -14.13
C TRP A 77 -6.15 3.37 -13.64
N GLU A 78 -6.75 3.86 -12.58
CA GLU A 78 -6.31 5.08 -11.89
C GLU A 78 -5.83 4.72 -10.48
N VAL A 79 -4.66 5.25 -10.13
CA VAL A 79 -4.09 5.09 -8.78
C VAL A 79 -3.64 6.46 -8.30
N SER A 80 -4.17 6.88 -7.17
CA SER A 80 -3.82 8.13 -6.51
C SER A 80 -3.43 7.90 -5.04
N PHE A 81 -2.76 8.86 -4.44
CA PHE A 81 -2.34 8.81 -3.05
C PHE A 81 -2.83 10.07 -2.34
N ASP A 82 -3.26 9.96 -1.08
CA ASP A 82 -3.64 11.11 -0.25
C ASP A 82 -2.48 12.12 -0.14
N SER A 83 -1.26 11.60 -0.09
CA SER A 83 -0.03 12.38 -0.14
C SER A 83 0.94 11.69 -1.09
N SER A 84 1.24 12.33 -2.20
CA SER A 84 2.19 11.81 -3.19
C SER A 84 3.64 12.08 -2.83
N VAL A 85 3.89 12.97 -1.86
CA VAL A 85 5.23 13.32 -1.36
C VAL A 85 5.21 13.37 0.16
N ILE A 86 6.25 12.81 0.77
CA ILE A 86 6.52 12.89 2.20
C ILE A 86 7.79 13.70 2.38
N ASP A 87 7.71 14.82 3.09
CA ASP A 87 8.82 15.78 3.21
C ASP A 87 10.01 15.18 3.93
N ALA A 88 9.77 14.47 5.05
CA ALA A 88 10.83 13.83 5.83
C ALA A 88 10.32 12.59 6.58
N LEU A 89 11.20 11.62 6.74
CA LEU A 89 10.97 10.40 7.54
C LEU A 89 12.23 10.10 8.37
N GLU A 90 12.14 10.34 9.67
CA GLU A 90 13.22 10.14 10.62
C GLU A 90 13.65 8.66 10.71
N PRO A 91 14.89 8.37 11.15
CA PRO A 91 15.34 7.01 11.37
C PRO A 91 14.42 6.20 12.29
N GLY A 92 14.02 5.01 11.85
CA GLY A 92 13.10 4.13 12.57
C GLY A 92 11.64 4.59 12.58
N ALA A 93 11.32 5.76 12.01
CA ALA A 93 9.95 6.25 11.91
C ALA A 93 9.18 5.54 10.78
N SER A 94 7.86 5.52 10.93
CA SER A 94 6.95 5.03 9.89
C SER A 94 5.89 6.09 9.58
N LYS A 95 5.49 6.18 8.32
CA LYS A 95 4.40 7.03 7.83
C LYS A 95 3.39 6.19 7.08
N GLU A 96 2.12 6.43 7.35
CA GLU A 96 1.02 5.80 6.63
C GLU A 96 0.49 6.75 5.56
N VAL A 97 0.19 6.20 4.39
CA VAL A 97 -0.41 6.90 3.25
C VAL A 97 -1.48 6.01 2.64
N VAL A 98 -2.65 6.57 2.38
CA VAL A 98 -3.72 5.84 1.71
C VAL A 98 -3.53 5.92 0.21
N ALA A 99 -3.53 4.77 -0.45
CA ALA A 99 -3.58 4.65 -1.89
C ALA A 99 -5.01 4.30 -2.33
N HIS A 100 -5.54 5.05 -3.28
CA HIS A 100 -6.85 4.88 -3.89
C HIS A 100 -6.66 4.25 -5.26
N VAL A 101 -7.27 3.10 -5.48
CA VAL A 101 -7.16 2.35 -6.72
C VAL A 101 -8.55 2.22 -7.35
N VAL A 102 -8.68 2.68 -8.58
CA VAL A 102 -9.90 2.57 -9.38
C VAL A 102 -9.60 1.71 -10.60
N PRO A 103 -10.02 0.43 -10.63
CA PRO A 103 -9.91 -0.39 -11.83
C PRO A 103 -10.70 0.20 -12.98
N GLY A 104 -10.18 0.10 -14.19
CA GLY A 104 -10.86 0.59 -15.40
C GLY A 104 -12.27 -0.01 -15.53
N LYS A 105 -13.19 0.75 -16.12
CA LYS A 105 -14.59 0.35 -16.33
C LYS A 105 -14.75 -0.95 -17.12
N ASP A 106 -13.81 -1.21 -18.04
CA ASP A 106 -13.80 -2.37 -18.91
C ASP A 106 -12.92 -3.51 -18.36
N SER A 107 -12.48 -3.42 -17.11
CA SER A 107 -11.66 -4.46 -16.46
C SER A 107 -12.47 -5.75 -16.31
N LEU A 108 -11.92 -6.83 -16.86
CA LEU A 108 -12.51 -8.16 -16.71
C LEU A 108 -12.27 -8.69 -15.28
N THR A 109 -13.11 -9.64 -14.88
CA THR A 109 -12.90 -10.38 -13.64
C THR A 109 -11.59 -11.17 -13.71
N GLY A 110 -10.74 -11.05 -12.70
CA GLY A 110 -9.44 -11.72 -12.66
C GLY A 110 -8.44 -11.04 -11.75
N ASP A 111 -7.23 -11.58 -11.71
CA ASP A 111 -6.13 -11.05 -10.92
C ASP A 111 -5.26 -10.12 -11.76
N TYR A 112 -4.99 -8.96 -11.20
CA TYR A 112 -4.12 -7.94 -11.78
C TYR A 112 -2.99 -7.60 -10.81
N VAL A 113 -1.89 -7.12 -11.34
CA VAL A 113 -0.76 -6.66 -10.54
C VAL A 113 -0.59 -5.16 -10.72
N THR A 114 -0.51 -4.46 -9.61
CA THR A 114 -0.15 -3.04 -9.55
C THR A 114 1.09 -2.89 -8.68
N ILE A 115 2.10 -2.20 -9.18
CA ILE A 115 3.32 -1.91 -8.45
C ILE A 115 3.21 -0.50 -7.88
N MET A 116 3.37 -0.38 -6.57
CA MET A 116 3.51 0.91 -5.91
C MET A 116 4.95 1.08 -5.45
N SER A 117 5.51 2.25 -5.69
CA SER A 117 6.91 2.56 -5.44
C SER A 117 7.04 3.82 -4.61
N ALA A 118 7.95 3.80 -3.66
CA ALA A 118 8.37 4.97 -2.91
C ALA A 118 9.86 5.22 -3.23
N SER A 119 10.23 6.42 -3.60
CA SER A 119 11.60 6.76 -3.97
C SER A 119 12.01 8.12 -3.44
N CYS A 120 13.26 8.21 -3.01
CA CYS A 120 13.97 9.45 -2.70
C CYS A 120 15.35 9.41 -3.35
N ASP A 121 16.16 10.45 -3.20
CA ASP A 121 17.46 10.59 -3.89
C ASP A 121 18.39 9.40 -3.70
N ASN A 122 18.36 8.76 -2.53
CA ASN A 122 19.33 7.74 -2.14
C ASN A 122 18.73 6.33 -1.99
N GLN A 123 17.40 6.18 -2.02
CA GLN A 123 16.72 4.90 -1.80
C GLN A 123 15.41 4.79 -2.56
N SER A 124 15.05 3.55 -2.89
CA SER A 124 13.74 3.22 -3.42
C SER A 124 13.22 1.90 -2.84
N ALA A 125 11.93 1.84 -2.62
CA ALA A 125 11.21 0.63 -2.20
C ALA A 125 10.01 0.40 -3.10
N GLN A 126 9.69 -0.86 -3.36
CA GLN A 126 8.55 -1.25 -4.19
C GLN A 126 7.75 -2.37 -3.53
N ALA A 127 6.44 -2.31 -3.72
CA ALA A 127 5.52 -3.36 -3.30
C ALA A 127 4.60 -3.72 -4.47
N SER A 128 4.49 -5.03 -4.75
CA SER A 128 3.63 -5.57 -5.81
C SER A 128 2.31 -6.03 -5.20
N PHE A 129 1.22 -5.38 -5.58
CA PHE A 129 -0.11 -5.67 -5.10
C PHE A 129 -0.86 -6.56 -6.10
N ARG A 130 -1.39 -7.69 -5.61
CA ARG A 130 -2.35 -8.49 -6.37
C ARG A 130 -3.75 -7.97 -6.08
N ILE A 131 -4.44 -7.51 -7.12
CA ILE A 131 -5.78 -6.95 -7.02
C ILE A 131 -6.72 -7.87 -7.79
N THR A 132 -7.66 -8.50 -7.07
CA THR A 132 -8.66 -9.37 -7.67
C THR A 132 -9.89 -8.55 -8.02
N VAL A 133 -10.13 -8.33 -9.32
CA VAL A 133 -11.33 -7.67 -9.80
C VAL A 133 -12.49 -8.65 -9.80
N LYS A 134 -13.56 -8.31 -9.08
CA LYS A 134 -14.80 -9.11 -8.96
C LYS A 134 -15.97 -8.46 -9.68
N THR A 135 -16.93 -9.27 -10.12
CA THR A 135 -18.21 -8.76 -10.65
C THR A 135 -19.14 -8.34 -9.52
N GLN A 136 -19.90 -7.28 -9.76
CA GLN A 136 -21.00 -6.92 -8.86
C GLN A 136 -22.15 -7.90 -9.01
N THR A 137 -22.45 -8.64 -7.95
CA THR A 137 -23.51 -9.66 -7.91
C THR A 137 -24.93 -9.06 -7.88
N GLY A 138 -25.09 -7.73 -7.93
CA GLY A 138 -26.40 -7.06 -7.83
C GLY A 138 -27.42 -7.48 -8.90
N TRP A 139 -26.98 -7.81 -10.12
CA TRP A 139 -27.86 -8.26 -11.19
C TRP A 139 -28.53 -9.61 -10.93
N GLY A 140 -27.89 -10.51 -10.17
CA GLY A 140 -28.48 -11.81 -9.81
C GLY A 140 -29.70 -11.67 -8.90
N ILE A 141 -29.71 -10.71 -7.99
CA ILE A 141 -30.84 -10.44 -7.10
C ILE A 141 -32.02 -9.88 -7.92
N PHE A 142 -31.76 -8.98 -8.87
CA PHE A 142 -32.81 -8.45 -9.79
C PHE A 142 -33.43 -9.56 -10.63
N ALA A 143 -32.65 -10.46 -11.19
CA ALA A 143 -33.14 -11.60 -11.95
C ALA A 143 -34.02 -12.52 -11.10
N LEU A 144 -33.60 -12.80 -9.83
CA LEU A 144 -34.37 -13.61 -8.90
C LEU A 144 -35.73 -12.97 -8.57
N VAL A 145 -35.77 -11.66 -8.31
CA VAL A 145 -37.00 -10.91 -8.03
C VAL A 145 -37.96 -10.99 -9.23
N ILE A 146 -37.47 -10.83 -10.45
CA ILE A 146 -38.29 -10.95 -11.68
C ILE A 146 -38.88 -12.36 -11.83
N ILE A 147 -38.06 -13.39 -11.60
CA ILE A 147 -38.54 -14.80 -11.67
C ILE A 147 -39.65 -15.05 -10.65
N ILE A 148 -39.47 -14.59 -9.41
CA ILE A 148 -40.49 -14.73 -8.37
C ILE A 148 -41.77 -13.97 -8.73
N ALA A 149 -41.66 -12.75 -9.27
CA ALA A 149 -42.80 -11.95 -9.68
C ALA A 149 -43.59 -12.61 -10.82
N VAL A 150 -42.89 -13.17 -11.81
CA VAL A 150 -43.52 -13.92 -12.92
C VAL A 150 -44.18 -15.20 -12.39
N ALA A 151 -43.53 -15.97 -11.55
CA ALA A 151 -44.12 -17.18 -10.97
C ALA A 151 -45.36 -16.88 -10.12
N ALA A 152 -45.35 -15.83 -9.32
CA ALA A 152 -46.49 -15.37 -8.54
C ALA A 152 -47.64 -14.90 -9.44
N GLY A 153 -47.34 -14.18 -10.52
CA GLY A 153 -48.31 -13.76 -11.52
C GLY A 153 -49.00 -14.94 -12.24
N LEU A 154 -48.20 -15.91 -12.68
CA LEU A 154 -48.72 -17.14 -13.30
C LEU A 154 -49.58 -17.94 -12.30
N TYR A 155 -49.14 -18.08 -11.05
CA TYR A 155 -49.95 -18.74 -10.01
C TYR A 155 -51.29 -18.03 -9.77
N GLY A 156 -51.28 -16.68 -9.73
CA GLY A 156 -52.52 -15.89 -9.61
C GLY A 156 -53.47 -16.09 -10.78
N VAL A 157 -52.97 -16.12 -12.03
CA VAL A 157 -53.76 -16.37 -13.22
C VAL A 157 -54.32 -17.79 -13.22
N MET A 158 -53.51 -18.80 -12.91
CA MET A 158 -53.98 -20.20 -12.81
C MET A 158 -55.04 -20.37 -11.73
N LYS A 159 -54.90 -19.72 -10.58
CA LYS A 159 -55.88 -19.74 -9.49
C LYS A 159 -57.21 -19.08 -9.90
N LYS A 160 -57.15 -18.01 -10.68
CA LYS A 160 -58.34 -17.24 -11.12
C LYS A 160 -59.08 -17.89 -12.30
N TYR A 161 -58.34 -18.45 -13.26
CA TYR A 161 -58.87 -18.96 -14.51
C TYR A 161 -58.74 -20.48 -14.69
N GLY A 162 -57.93 -21.17 -13.88
CA GLY A 162 -57.69 -22.61 -13.98
C GLY A 162 -58.76 -23.50 -13.33
N ARG A 163 -59.90 -22.96 -12.93
CA ARG A 163 -60.98 -23.71 -12.31
C ARG A 163 -62.04 -24.06 -13.37
N ARG A 164 -61.83 -25.14 -14.06
CA ARG A 164 -62.88 -25.98 -14.67
C ARG A 164 -62.61 -27.43 -14.31
#